data_6f3292b96226178926d70490bfffd548
#
_entry.id   6f3292b96226178926d70490bfffd548
#
_cell.length_a   1.000
_cell.length_b   1.000
_cell.length_c   1.000
_cell.angle_alpha   90.00
_cell.angle_beta   90.00
_cell.angle_gamma   90.00
#
_symmetry.space_group_name_H-M   'P 1'
#
loop_
_entity.id
_entity.type
_entity.pdbx_description
1 polymer ?
#
loop_
_entity_poly.entity_id
_entity_poly.type
_entity_poly.pdbx_seq_one_letter_code
_entity_poly.pdbx_strand_id
1 'polypeptide(L)'
;MTVSINHVADQAQGASDRSHEAGEQATQGLAVIANTVADIHAISAAVSEAAKELHNLENQNRTIASVINVISDVAAQTNLLALNAAIEAARAGEMGRGFAVVADEVRNLAARTASATQEISSIINNVQNLSASAVHLMQEAVNKVEAGVSSAGEASQKMNDICSVAGDSEALVQDISHAIREQGQATDVIAQQVETVAQQANENSSSAASCQKLANELTGIAHSMDDVLRSYHL
;
A
#
# COMPACT_ATOMS: atom_id res chain seq x y z
N MET A 1 29.69 35.39 7.93
CA MET A 1 29.96 34.15 7.18
C MET A 1 29.85 32.92 8.08
N THR A 2 30.46 32.87 9.25
CA THR A 2 30.39 31.76 10.21
C THR A 2 28.95 31.37 10.65
N VAL A 3 28.06 32.38 10.86
CA VAL A 3 26.65 32.16 11.21
C VAL A 3 25.91 31.40 10.09
N SER A 4 26.18 31.77 8.83
CA SER A 4 25.54 31.09 7.68
C SER A 4 26.05 29.66 7.53
N ILE A 5 27.32 29.40 7.79
CA ILE A 5 27.92 28.05 7.75
C ILE A 5 27.29 27.15 8.80
N ASN A 6 27.12 27.63 10.02
CA ASN A 6 26.49 26.89 11.11
C ASN A 6 25.00 26.60 10.78
N HIS A 7 24.29 27.57 10.23
CA HIS A 7 22.91 27.38 9.83
C HIS A 7 22.74 26.30 8.73
N VAL A 8 23.66 26.26 7.74
CA VAL A 8 23.64 25.20 6.72
C VAL A 8 24.02 23.84 7.32
N ALA A 9 24.93 23.81 8.31
CA ALA A 9 25.26 22.59 9.04
C ALA A 9 24.05 22.01 9.79
N ASP A 10 23.30 22.87 10.50
CA ASP A 10 22.10 22.47 11.23
C ASP A 10 21.01 21.99 10.27
N GLN A 11 20.83 22.66 9.12
CA GLN A 11 19.88 22.21 8.09
C GLN A 11 20.28 20.87 7.47
N ALA A 12 21.58 20.64 7.23
CA ALA A 12 22.09 19.39 6.74
C ALA A 12 21.81 18.26 7.76
N GLN A 13 22.10 18.49 9.04
CA GLN A 13 21.77 17.50 10.08
C GLN A 13 20.27 17.19 10.13
N GLY A 14 19.42 18.22 10.12
CA GLY A 14 17.97 18.02 10.10
C GLY A 14 17.48 17.30 8.84
N ALA A 15 18.14 17.46 7.69
CA ALA A 15 17.83 16.71 6.49
C ALA A 15 18.25 15.23 6.60
N SER A 16 19.41 14.95 7.20
CA SER A 16 19.87 13.59 7.52
C SER A 16 18.87 12.85 8.40
N ASP A 17 18.47 13.49 9.50
CA ASP A 17 17.54 12.88 10.47
C ASP A 17 16.19 12.53 9.81
N ARG A 18 15.67 13.43 8.95
CA ARG A 18 14.42 13.18 8.21
C ARG A 18 14.57 12.09 7.16
N SER A 19 15.70 12.00 6.48
CA SER A 19 15.96 10.93 5.51
C SER A 19 16.04 9.59 6.20
N HIS A 20 16.70 9.52 7.34
CA HIS A 20 16.77 8.32 8.16
C HIS A 20 15.39 7.86 8.62
N GLU A 21 14.58 8.78 9.16
CA GLU A 21 13.21 8.51 9.59
C GLU A 21 12.33 8.02 8.42
N ALA A 22 12.47 8.63 7.24
CA ALA A 22 11.74 8.20 6.04
C ALA A 22 12.13 6.78 5.61
N GLY A 23 13.42 6.42 5.69
CA GLY A 23 13.92 5.07 5.43
C GLY A 23 13.37 4.03 6.43
N GLU A 24 13.34 4.38 7.72
CA GLU A 24 12.75 3.51 8.75
C GLU A 24 11.24 3.30 8.53
N GLN A 25 10.50 4.38 8.26
CA GLN A 25 9.06 4.31 7.98
C GLN A 25 8.77 3.47 6.73
N ALA A 26 9.57 3.61 5.68
CA ALA A 26 9.43 2.78 4.48
C ALA A 26 9.71 1.30 4.76
N THR A 27 10.70 0.99 5.59
CA THR A 27 11.02 -0.37 6.03
C THR A 27 9.88 -0.98 6.86
N GLN A 28 9.28 -0.21 7.76
CA GLN A 28 8.09 -0.61 8.52
C GLN A 28 6.89 -0.83 7.57
N GLY A 29 6.72 0.05 6.57
CA GLY A 29 5.72 -0.10 5.53
C GLY A 29 5.85 -1.41 4.75
N LEU A 30 7.07 -1.82 4.41
CA LEU A 30 7.35 -3.12 3.77
C LEU A 30 6.88 -4.29 4.63
N ALA A 31 7.13 -4.25 5.94
CA ALA A 31 6.68 -5.30 6.85
C ALA A 31 5.14 -5.40 6.93
N VAL A 32 4.45 -4.24 6.94
CA VAL A 32 2.98 -4.19 6.91
C VAL A 32 2.43 -4.77 5.60
N ILE A 33 3.03 -4.40 4.46
CA ILE A 33 2.63 -4.92 3.14
C ILE A 33 2.85 -6.44 3.08
N ALA A 34 3.97 -6.95 3.58
CA ALA A 34 4.25 -8.39 3.61
C ALA A 34 3.21 -9.16 4.43
N ASN A 35 2.83 -8.64 5.60
CA ASN A 35 1.76 -9.23 6.42
C ASN A 35 0.40 -9.17 5.70
N THR A 36 0.08 -8.05 5.05
CA THR A 36 -1.16 -7.90 4.27
C THR A 36 -1.22 -8.93 3.14
N VAL A 37 -0.12 -9.17 2.42
CA VAL A 37 -0.05 -10.21 1.37
C VAL A 37 -0.26 -11.61 1.96
N ALA A 38 0.31 -11.90 3.12
CA ALA A 38 0.10 -13.17 3.81
C ALA A 38 -1.38 -13.37 4.19
N ASP A 39 -2.04 -12.34 4.73
CA ASP A 39 -3.47 -12.38 5.06
C ASP A 39 -4.34 -12.57 3.80
N ILE A 40 -4.00 -11.88 2.72
CA ILE A 40 -4.67 -12.02 1.43
C ILE A 40 -4.55 -13.46 0.90
N HIS A 41 -3.39 -14.10 1.02
CA HIS A 41 -3.21 -15.51 0.65
C HIS A 41 -4.04 -16.46 1.54
N ALA A 42 -4.15 -16.18 2.83
CA ALA A 42 -5.01 -16.95 3.73
C ALA A 42 -6.49 -16.83 3.35
N ILE A 43 -6.94 -15.63 2.99
CA ILE A 43 -8.30 -15.39 2.46
C ILE A 43 -8.52 -16.19 1.16
N SER A 44 -7.56 -16.15 0.23
CA SER A 44 -7.63 -16.91 -1.02
C SER A 44 -7.81 -18.40 -0.78
N ALA A 45 -7.04 -18.96 0.14
CA ALA A 45 -7.15 -20.37 0.50
C ALA A 45 -8.53 -20.71 1.09
N ALA A 46 -9.05 -19.86 1.98
CA ALA A 46 -10.39 -20.04 2.57
C ALA A 46 -11.51 -19.96 1.54
N VAL A 47 -11.43 -18.99 0.60
CA VAL A 47 -12.40 -18.85 -0.50
C VAL A 47 -12.35 -20.08 -1.44
N SER A 48 -11.15 -20.58 -1.75
CA SER A 48 -10.99 -21.79 -2.57
C SER A 48 -11.59 -23.04 -1.90
N GLU A 49 -11.39 -23.21 -0.59
CA GLU A 49 -11.99 -24.31 0.15
C GLU A 49 -13.52 -24.19 0.21
N ALA A 50 -14.05 -22.98 0.44
CA ALA A 50 -15.49 -22.73 0.40
C ALA A 50 -16.10 -23.04 -0.98
N ALA A 51 -15.41 -22.69 -2.06
CA ALA A 51 -15.85 -23.04 -3.42
C ALA A 51 -15.91 -24.55 -3.64
N LYS A 52 -14.95 -25.29 -3.11
CA LYS A 52 -14.94 -26.76 -3.16
C LYS A 52 -16.11 -27.39 -2.39
N GLU A 53 -16.41 -26.86 -1.19
CA GLU A 53 -17.55 -27.32 -0.40
C GLU A 53 -18.91 -27.03 -1.12
N LEU A 54 -19.02 -25.88 -1.79
CA LEU A 54 -20.20 -25.58 -2.62
C LEU A 54 -20.33 -26.54 -3.79
N HIS A 55 -19.23 -26.94 -4.41
CA HIS A 55 -19.27 -27.95 -5.48
C HIS A 55 -19.71 -29.33 -4.96
N ASN A 56 -19.24 -29.71 -3.75
CA ASN A 56 -19.71 -30.92 -3.08
C ASN A 56 -21.21 -30.87 -2.81
N LEU A 57 -21.71 -29.71 -2.32
CA LEU A 57 -23.14 -29.48 -2.10
C LEU A 57 -23.95 -29.61 -3.40
N GLU A 58 -23.44 -29.07 -4.52
CA GLU A 58 -24.08 -29.22 -5.84
C GLU A 58 -24.22 -30.68 -6.24
N ASN A 59 -23.17 -31.49 -6.05
CA ASN A 59 -23.20 -32.92 -6.36
C ASN A 59 -24.21 -33.69 -5.48
N GLN A 60 -24.28 -33.36 -4.17
CA GLN A 60 -25.26 -33.93 -3.26
C GLN A 60 -26.69 -33.55 -3.67
N ASN A 61 -26.94 -32.31 -4.03
CA ASN A 61 -28.25 -31.86 -4.51
C ASN A 61 -28.69 -32.56 -5.79
N ARG A 62 -27.79 -32.83 -6.73
CA ARG A 62 -28.08 -33.62 -7.93
C ARG A 62 -28.49 -35.04 -7.55
N THR A 63 -27.83 -35.65 -6.56
CA THR A 63 -28.20 -36.98 -6.08
C THR A 63 -29.60 -36.97 -5.44
N ILE A 64 -29.90 -35.98 -4.60
CA ILE A 64 -31.19 -35.82 -3.96
C ILE A 64 -32.29 -35.63 -5.03
N ALA A 65 -32.05 -34.78 -6.04
CA ALA A 65 -32.98 -34.58 -7.14
C ALA A 65 -33.31 -35.89 -7.86
N SER A 66 -32.33 -36.75 -8.11
CA SER A 66 -32.55 -38.07 -8.69
C SER A 66 -33.42 -38.96 -7.82
N VAL A 67 -33.22 -38.98 -6.50
CA VAL A 67 -34.02 -39.75 -5.57
C VAL A 67 -35.47 -39.24 -5.50
N ILE A 68 -35.65 -37.92 -5.49
CA ILE A 68 -36.98 -37.29 -5.52
C ILE A 68 -37.78 -37.67 -6.80
N ASN A 69 -37.09 -37.69 -7.93
CA ASN A 69 -37.72 -38.14 -9.18
C ASN A 69 -38.23 -39.60 -9.08
N VAL A 70 -37.41 -40.50 -8.51
CA VAL A 70 -37.80 -41.87 -8.27
C VAL A 70 -39.01 -41.98 -7.33
N ILE A 71 -39.06 -41.20 -6.26
CA ILE A 71 -40.21 -41.19 -5.33
C ILE A 71 -41.46 -40.65 -6.03
N SER A 72 -41.33 -39.64 -6.87
CA SER A 72 -42.43 -39.10 -7.68
C SER A 72 -42.99 -40.16 -8.63
N ASP A 73 -42.12 -40.91 -9.29
CA ASP A 73 -42.50 -42.00 -10.19
C ASP A 73 -43.22 -43.13 -9.43
N VAL A 74 -42.71 -43.50 -8.26
CA VAL A 74 -43.36 -44.50 -7.37
C VAL A 74 -44.74 -43.99 -6.91
N ALA A 75 -44.87 -42.73 -6.55
CA ALA A 75 -46.15 -42.13 -6.18
C ALA A 75 -47.17 -42.18 -7.37
N ALA A 76 -46.72 -41.85 -8.57
CA ALA A 76 -47.56 -41.93 -9.78
C ALA A 76 -48.00 -43.37 -10.08
N GLN A 77 -47.10 -44.35 -9.99
CA GLN A 77 -47.42 -45.76 -10.12
C GLN A 77 -48.38 -46.24 -9.04
N THR A 78 -48.18 -45.85 -7.79
CA THR A 78 -49.05 -46.19 -6.66
C THR A 78 -50.45 -45.60 -6.86
N ASN A 79 -50.57 -44.39 -7.35
CA ASN A 79 -51.84 -43.76 -7.69
C ASN A 79 -52.59 -44.53 -8.76
N LEU A 80 -51.88 -45.00 -9.81
CA LEU A 80 -52.50 -45.84 -10.88
C LEU A 80 -52.90 -47.21 -10.31
N LEU A 81 -52.12 -47.87 -9.49
CA LEU A 81 -52.45 -49.14 -8.85
C LEU A 81 -53.70 -49.00 -7.96
N ALA A 82 -53.73 -47.93 -7.16
CA ALA A 82 -54.88 -47.64 -6.28
C ALA A 82 -56.19 -47.37 -7.12
N LEU A 83 -56.07 -46.65 -8.21
CA LEU A 83 -57.22 -46.42 -9.15
C LEU A 83 -57.74 -47.76 -9.72
N ASN A 84 -56.84 -48.62 -10.17
CA ASN A 84 -57.24 -49.93 -10.70
C ASN A 84 -57.91 -50.77 -9.61
N ALA A 85 -57.40 -50.77 -8.37
CA ALA A 85 -58.01 -51.44 -7.24
C ALA A 85 -59.36 -50.89 -6.86
N ALA A 86 -59.56 -49.55 -6.90
CA ALA A 86 -60.85 -48.92 -6.67
C ALA A 86 -61.86 -49.28 -7.72
N ILE A 87 -61.47 -49.36 -9.01
CA ILE A 87 -62.34 -49.81 -10.10
C ILE A 87 -62.80 -51.28 -9.90
N GLU A 88 -61.89 -52.19 -9.53
CA GLU A 88 -62.22 -53.58 -9.33
C GLU A 88 -63.09 -53.80 -8.05
N ALA A 89 -62.80 -53.01 -6.97
CA ALA A 89 -63.65 -52.98 -5.78
C ALA A 89 -65.10 -52.52 -6.09
N ALA A 90 -65.25 -51.48 -6.91
CA ALA A 90 -66.60 -51.06 -7.38
C ALA A 90 -67.30 -52.14 -8.21
N ARG A 91 -66.56 -52.89 -8.99
CA ARG A 91 -67.09 -54.01 -9.83
C ARG A 91 -67.57 -55.17 -8.98
N ALA A 92 -66.96 -55.39 -7.77
CA ALA A 92 -67.39 -56.44 -6.84
C ALA A 92 -68.63 -56.07 -6.00
N GLY A 93 -69.25 -54.90 -6.21
CA GLY A 93 -70.50 -54.46 -5.55
C GLY A 93 -70.33 -54.39 -4.01
N GLU A 94 -71.35 -54.86 -3.25
CA GLU A 94 -71.37 -54.79 -1.78
C GLU A 94 -70.18 -55.52 -1.12
N MET A 95 -69.68 -56.61 -1.77
CA MET A 95 -68.53 -57.38 -1.25
C MET A 95 -67.18 -56.59 -1.36
N GLY A 96 -67.14 -55.58 -2.27
CA GLY A 96 -65.94 -54.77 -2.51
C GLY A 96 -65.81 -53.49 -1.64
N ARG A 97 -66.84 -53.14 -0.87
CA ARG A 97 -66.94 -51.84 -0.15
C ARG A 97 -65.75 -51.51 0.75
N GLY A 98 -65.25 -52.50 1.49
CA GLY A 98 -64.07 -52.33 2.37
C GLY A 98 -62.79 -52.07 1.56
N PHE A 99 -62.64 -52.77 0.44
CA PHE A 99 -61.50 -52.59 -0.47
C PHE A 99 -61.54 -51.25 -1.20
N ALA A 100 -62.69 -50.74 -1.54
CA ALA A 100 -62.84 -49.42 -2.19
C ALA A 100 -62.35 -48.31 -1.27
N VAL A 101 -62.64 -48.32 0.06
CA VAL A 101 -62.21 -47.34 1.02
C VAL A 101 -60.68 -47.37 1.15
N VAL A 102 -60.08 -48.56 1.19
CA VAL A 102 -58.62 -48.71 1.26
C VAL A 102 -57.95 -48.18 -0.02
N ALA A 103 -58.52 -48.53 -1.18
CA ALA A 103 -57.98 -48.05 -2.45
C ALA A 103 -58.05 -46.51 -2.59
N ASP A 104 -59.15 -45.87 -2.17
CA ASP A 104 -59.26 -44.41 -2.16
C ASP A 104 -58.25 -43.76 -1.17
N GLU A 105 -57.98 -44.35 0.01
CA GLU A 105 -57.01 -43.85 0.96
C GLU A 105 -55.55 -43.95 0.40
N VAL A 106 -55.22 -45.08 -0.25
CA VAL A 106 -53.91 -45.25 -0.91
C VAL A 106 -53.74 -44.25 -2.03
N ARG A 107 -54.80 -44.01 -2.79
CA ARG A 107 -54.81 -43.00 -3.87
C ARG A 107 -54.57 -41.61 -3.33
N ASN A 108 -55.22 -41.22 -2.24
CA ASN A 108 -55.05 -39.95 -1.56
C ASN A 108 -53.61 -39.80 -1.06
N LEU A 109 -53.06 -40.85 -0.42
CA LEU A 109 -51.66 -40.85 0.05
C LEU A 109 -50.65 -40.67 -1.11
N ALA A 110 -50.88 -41.36 -2.23
CA ALA A 110 -50.05 -41.23 -3.42
C ALA A 110 -50.11 -39.80 -3.99
N ALA A 111 -51.29 -39.19 -4.07
CA ALA A 111 -51.44 -37.79 -4.51
C ALA A 111 -50.69 -36.79 -3.56
N ARG A 112 -50.83 -36.98 -2.26
CA ARG A 112 -50.08 -36.18 -1.26
C ARG A 112 -48.58 -36.36 -1.39
N THR A 113 -48.10 -37.58 -1.63
CA THR A 113 -46.68 -37.88 -1.85
C THR A 113 -46.17 -37.16 -3.11
N ALA A 114 -46.92 -37.22 -4.21
CA ALA A 114 -46.58 -36.52 -5.44
C ALA A 114 -46.48 -35.00 -5.25
N SER A 115 -47.42 -34.39 -4.50
CA SER A 115 -47.36 -32.96 -4.16
C SER A 115 -46.15 -32.60 -3.33
N ALA A 116 -45.86 -33.40 -2.30
CA ALA A 116 -44.69 -33.19 -1.44
C ALA A 116 -43.36 -33.32 -2.22
N THR A 117 -43.26 -34.28 -3.14
CA THR A 117 -42.06 -34.42 -3.99
C THR A 117 -41.88 -33.24 -4.92
N GLN A 118 -42.99 -32.68 -5.44
CA GLN A 118 -42.94 -31.49 -6.28
C GLN A 118 -42.46 -30.24 -5.50
N GLU A 119 -42.89 -30.08 -4.26
CA GLU A 119 -42.42 -29.02 -3.37
C GLU A 119 -40.89 -29.18 -3.07
N ILE A 120 -40.47 -30.41 -2.75
CA ILE A 120 -39.03 -30.69 -2.49
C ILE A 120 -38.21 -30.44 -3.76
N SER A 121 -38.71 -30.84 -4.94
CA SER A 121 -38.02 -30.55 -6.21
C SER A 121 -37.82 -29.05 -6.45
N SER A 122 -38.83 -28.23 -6.12
CA SER A 122 -38.72 -26.78 -6.19
C SER A 122 -37.62 -26.23 -5.22
N ILE A 123 -37.58 -26.76 -3.99
CA ILE A 123 -36.54 -26.38 -3.01
C ILE A 123 -35.16 -26.74 -3.53
N ILE A 124 -34.96 -27.95 -4.03
CA ILE A 124 -33.69 -28.40 -4.60
C ILE A 124 -33.24 -27.52 -5.76
N ASN A 125 -34.13 -27.16 -6.69
CA ASN A 125 -33.80 -26.25 -7.77
C ASN A 125 -33.36 -24.86 -7.24
N ASN A 126 -34.02 -24.34 -6.22
CA ASN A 126 -33.62 -23.10 -5.58
C ASN A 126 -32.26 -23.19 -4.93
N VAL A 127 -31.95 -24.30 -4.23
CA VAL A 127 -30.65 -24.54 -3.62
C VAL A 127 -29.55 -24.63 -4.68
N GLN A 128 -29.82 -25.29 -5.82
CA GLN A 128 -28.88 -25.37 -6.94
C GLN A 128 -28.57 -23.97 -7.51
N ASN A 129 -29.58 -23.13 -7.72
CA ASN A 129 -29.41 -21.76 -8.21
C ASN A 129 -28.61 -20.89 -7.23
N LEU A 130 -28.89 -21.02 -5.93
CA LEU A 130 -28.16 -20.30 -4.89
C LEU A 130 -26.69 -20.77 -4.81
N SER A 131 -26.45 -22.08 -4.92
CA SER A 131 -25.08 -22.64 -4.94
C SER A 131 -24.29 -22.15 -6.14
N ALA A 132 -24.89 -22.16 -7.34
CA ALA A 132 -24.25 -21.65 -8.55
C ALA A 132 -23.89 -20.14 -8.44
N SER A 133 -24.82 -19.35 -7.88
CA SER A 133 -24.55 -17.92 -7.61
C SER A 133 -23.42 -17.73 -6.60
N ALA A 134 -23.38 -18.53 -5.55
CA ALA A 134 -22.33 -18.47 -4.54
C ALA A 134 -20.95 -18.85 -5.13
N VAL A 135 -20.87 -19.87 -6.00
CA VAL A 135 -19.63 -20.22 -6.71
C VAL A 135 -19.15 -19.07 -7.58
N HIS A 136 -20.06 -18.40 -8.30
CA HIS A 136 -19.70 -17.21 -9.10
C HIS A 136 -19.11 -16.09 -8.24
N LEU A 137 -19.75 -15.78 -7.10
CA LEU A 137 -19.23 -14.76 -6.16
C LEU A 137 -17.85 -15.14 -5.58
N MET A 138 -17.63 -16.43 -5.31
CA MET A 138 -16.31 -16.93 -4.87
C MET A 138 -15.26 -16.71 -5.95
N GLN A 139 -15.56 -16.95 -7.24
CA GLN A 139 -14.64 -16.70 -8.34
C GLN A 139 -14.32 -15.21 -8.48
N GLU A 140 -15.32 -14.33 -8.33
CA GLU A 140 -15.08 -12.88 -8.31
C GLU A 140 -14.20 -12.46 -7.13
N ALA A 141 -14.39 -13.08 -5.96
CA ALA A 141 -13.54 -12.83 -4.78
C ALA A 141 -12.10 -13.25 -5.05
N VAL A 142 -11.84 -14.39 -5.67
CA VAL A 142 -10.49 -14.82 -6.07
C VAL A 142 -9.85 -13.81 -7.00
N ASN A 143 -10.56 -13.34 -8.03
CA ASN A 143 -10.02 -12.34 -8.96
C ASN A 143 -9.67 -11.01 -8.24
N LYS A 144 -10.47 -10.58 -7.27
CA LYS A 144 -10.17 -9.39 -6.45
C LYS A 144 -8.95 -9.59 -5.54
N VAL A 145 -8.79 -10.80 -5.01
CA VAL A 145 -7.62 -11.18 -4.21
C VAL A 145 -6.35 -11.10 -5.06
N GLU A 146 -6.34 -11.65 -6.28
CA GLU A 146 -5.20 -11.57 -7.18
C GLU A 146 -4.83 -10.13 -7.54
N ALA A 147 -5.83 -9.29 -7.82
CA ALA A 147 -5.62 -7.86 -8.04
C ALA A 147 -5.05 -7.17 -6.79
N GLY A 148 -5.51 -7.56 -5.59
CA GLY A 148 -4.99 -7.06 -4.32
C GLY A 148 -3.51 -7.41 -4.09
N VAL A 149 -3.10 -8.65 -4.40
CA VAL A 149 -1.69 -9.09 -4.33
C VAL A 149 -0.82 -8.29 -5.30
N SER A 150 -1.29 -8.07 -6.54
CA SER A 150 -0.57 -7.25 -7.52
C SER A 150 -0.36 -5.82 -7.02
N SER A 151 -1.41 -5.18 -6.50
CA SER A 151 -1.32 -3.81 -5.95
C SER A 151 -0.39 -3.73 -4.73
N ALA A 152 -0.41 -4.74 -3.87
CA ALA A 152 0.52 -4.83 -2.75
C ALA A 152 1.98 -4.99 -3.22
N GLY A 153 2.20 -5.74 -4.32
CA GLY A 153 3.52 -5.85 -4.96
C GLY A 153 4.03 -4.51 -5.48
N GLU A 154 3.18 -3.74 -6.15
CA GLU A 154 3.51 -2.37 -6.60
C GLU A 154 3.81 -1.44 -5.42
N ALA A 155 3.02 -1.51 -4.35
CA ALA A 155 3.26 -0.73 -3.14
C ALA A 155 4.60 -1.10 -2.47
N SER A 156 4.94 -2.40 -2.43
CA SER A 156 6.24 -2.88 -1.93
C SER A 156 7.40 -2.32 -2.74
N GLN A 157 7.28 -2.29 -4.07
CA GLN A 157 8.30 -1.70 -4.94
C GLN A 157 8.48 -0.20 -4.63
N LYS A 158 7.38 0.55 -4.46
CA LYS A 158 7.44 1.97 -4.11
C LYS A 158 8.09 2.23 -2.76
N MET A 159 7.86 1.37 -1.76
CA MET A 159 8.54 1.46 -0.47
C MET A 159 10.05 1.19 -0.60
N ASN A 160 10.46 0.23 -1.43
CA ASN A 160 11.88 0.01 -1.73
C ASN A 160 12.51 1.22 -2.42
N ASP A 161 11.81 1.84 -3.38
CA ASP A 161 12.27 3.07 -4.03
C ASP A 161 12.48 4.19 -2.99
N ILE A 162 11.57 4.34 -2.01
CA ILE A 162 11.69 5.32 -0.93
C ILE A 162 12.92 5.01 -0.04
N CYS A 163 13.14 3.74 0.33
CA CYS A 163 14.33 3.35 1.09
C CYS A 163 15.61 3.71 0.35
N SER A 164 15.68 3.46 -0.96
CA SER A 164 16.83 3.82 -1.78
C SER A 164 17.07 5.33 -1.82
N VAL A 165 16.01 6.13 -2.09
CA VAL A 165 16.10 7.59 -2.13
C VAL A 165 16.49 8.17 -0.78
N ALA A 166 15.99 7.60 0.31
CA ALA A 166 16.39 8.00 1.67
C ALA A 166 17.87 7.76 1.92
N GLY A 167 18.40 6.59 1.53
CA GLY A 167 19.83 6.28 1.63
C GLY A 167 20.70 7.20 0.77
N ASP A 168 20.30 7.47 -0.48
CA ASP A 168 21.01 8.40 -1.36
C ASP A 168 21.01 9.83 -0.79
N SER A 169 19.89 10.25 -0.18
CA SER A 169 19.80 11.56 0.49
C SER A 169 20.73 11.66 1.69
N GLU A 170 20.84 10.60 2.48
CA GLU A 170 21.76 10.53 3.62
C GLU A 170 23.23 10.67 3.17
N ALA A 171 23.61 9.98 2.08
CA ALA A 171 24.95 10.11 1.49
C ALA A 171 25.23 11.54 1.00
N LEU A 172 24.28 12.17 0.28
CA LEU A 172 24.40 13.55 -0.17
C LEU A 172 24.56 14.55 1.01
N VAL A 173 23.83 14.33 2.09
CA VAL A 173 23.95 15.19 3.30
C VAL A 173 25.31 15.01 3.97
N GLN A 174 25.90 13.81 3.96
CA GLN A 174 27.27 13.60 4.44
C GLN A 174 28.29 14.39 3.61
N ASP A 175 28.14 14.40 2.28
CA ASP A 175 28.99 15.20 1.38
C ASP A 175 28.86 16.70 1.66
N ILE A 176 27.63 17.19 1.86
CA ILE A 176 27.37 18.59 2.24
C ILE A 176 28.04 18.90 3.58
N SER A 177 27.93 18.02 4.56
CA SER A 177 28.56 18.21 5.88
C SER A 177 30.10 18.27 5.79
N HIS A 178 30.67 17.52 4.84
CA HIS A 178 32.13 17.60 4.57
C HIS A 178 32.48 18.96 3.94
N ALA A 179 31.73 19.38 2.90
CA ALA A 179 31.98 20.67 2.25
C ALA A 179 31.83 21.88 3.22
N ILE A 180 30.85 21.81 4.12
CA ILE A 180 30.65 22.84 5.16
C ILE A 180 31.87 22.95 6.09
N ARG A 181 32.45 21.82 6.50
CA ARG A 181 33.65 21.82 7.32
C ARG A 181 34.85 22.46 6.59
N GLU A 182 35.05 22.16 5.32
CA GLU A 182 36.08 22.78 4.48
C GLU A 182 35.85 24.29 4.31
N GLN A 183 34.57 24.70 4.06
CA GLN A 183 34.23 26.14 4.03
C GLN A 183 34.48 26.86 5.35
N GLY A 184 34.23 26.19 6.49
CA GLY A 184 34.53 26.73 7.80
C GLY A 184 36.01 27.04 7.92
N GLN A 185 36.88 26.08 7.60
CA GLN A 185 38.35 26.26 7.63
C GLN A 185 38.82 27.38 6.69
N ALA A 186 38.29 27.41 5.47
CA ALA A 186 38.62 28.48 4.51
C ALA A 186 38.20 29.87 5.01
N THR A 187 37.03 29.95 5.67
CA THR A 187 36.51 31.20 6.25
C THR A 187 37.42 31.70 7.40
N ASP A 188 37.92 30.82 8.24
CA ASP A 188 38.84 31.18 9.31
C ASP A 188 40.17 31.71 8.74
N VAL A 189 40.69 31.10 7.67
CA VAL A 189 41.91 31.61 6.97
C VAL A 189 41.65 32.98 6.36
N ILE A 190 40.50 33.20 5.73
CA ILE A 190 40.12 34.51 5.17
C ILE A 190 40.03 35.58 6.28
N ALA A 191 39.43 35.24 7.42
CA ALA A 191 39.34 36.16 8.55
C ALA A 191 40.75 36.62 9.03
N GLN A 192 41.66 35.67 9.14
CA GLN A 192 43.06 35.95 9.51
C GLN A 192 43.80 36.80 8.48
N GLN A 193 43.55 36.56 7.17
CA GLN A 193 44.12 37.39 6.11
C GLN A 193 43.56 38.81 6.12
N VAL A 194 42.25 38.99 6.36
CA VAL A 194 41.63 40.32 6.48
C VAL A 194 42.25 41.12 7.63
N GLU A 195 42.50 40.48 8.77
CA GLU A 195 43.15 41.10 9.92
C GLU A 195 44.59 41.54 9.57
N THR A 196 45.35 40.70 8.87
CA THR A 196 46.70 41.02 8.37
C THR A 196 46.68 42.18 7.40
N VAL A 197 45.72 42.23 6.45
CA VAL A 197 45.56 43.36 5.49
C VAL A 197 45.21 44.65 6.22
N ALA A 198 44.34 44.59 7.25
CA ALA A 198 44.02 45.78 8.06
C ALA A 198 45.24 46.31 8.81
N GLN A 199 46.10 45.46 9.37
CA GLN A 199 47.33 45.84 10.00
C GLN A 199 48.30 46.48 8.98
N GLN A 200 48.52 45.86 7.83
CA GLN A 200 49.38 46.44 6.75
C GLN A 200 48.86 47.78 6.25
N ALA A 201 47.55 47.98 6.16
CA ALA A 201 46.95 49.25 5.78
C ALA A 201 47.27 50.35 6.82
N ASN A 202 47.23 50.04 8.10
CA ASN A 202 47.62 50.96 9.17
C ASN A 202 49.12 51.30 9.10
N GLU A 203 49.98 50.32 8.88
CA GLU A 203 51.42 50.51 8.74
C GLU A 203 51.75 51.39 7.50
N ASN A 204 51.09 51.13 6.38
CA ASN A 204 51.22 51.94 5.19
C ASN A 204 50.76 53.39 5.41
N SER A 205 49.65 53.62 6.12
CA SER A 205 49.17 54.95 6.49
C SER A 205 50.21 55.72 7.35
N SER A 206 50.80 55.04 8.31
CA SER A 206 51.88 55.60 9.18
C SER A 206 53.12 55.94 8.37
N SER A 207 53.53 55.07 7.46
CA SER A 207 54.65 55.28 6.55
C SER A 207 54.42 56.47 5.59
N ALA A 208 53.23 56.61 5.05
CA ALA A 208 52.83 57.73 4.19
C ALA A 208 52.88 59.07 4.97
N ALA A 209 52.40 59.08 6.21
CA ALA A 209 52.47 60.26 7.06
C ALA A 209 53.97 60.67 7.35
N SER A 210 54.79 59.65 7.55
CA SER A 210 56.26 59.89 7.74
C SER A 210 56.94 60.43 6.46
N CYS A 211 56.59 59.89 5.31
CA CYS A 211 57.05 60.42 4.00
C CYS A 211 56.61 61.85 3.78
N GLN A 212 55.37 62.20 4.13
CA GLN A 212 54.89 63.59 4.01
C GLN A 212 55.66 64.56 4.92
N LYS A 213 55.97 64.11 6.14
CA LYS A 213 56.81 64.92 7.06
C LYS A 213 58.18 65.16 6.48
N LEU A 214 58.87 64.12 5.99
CA LEU A 214 60.18 64.22 5.35
C LEU A 214 60.17 65.12 4.10
N ALA A 215 59.14 65.06 3.27
CA ALA A 215 58.96 65.87 2.10
C ALA A 215 58.83 67.38 2.49
N ASN A 216 58.10 67.69 3.57
CA ASN A 216 57.95 69.04 4.09
C ASN A 216 59.31 69.56 4.67
N GLU A 217 60.03 68.69 5.35
CA GLU A 217 61.41 69.04 5.89
C GLU A 217 62.36 69.30 4.70
N LEU A 218 62.37 68.48 3.66
CA LEU A 218 63.19 68.70 2.47
C LEU A 218 62.84 70.04 1.76
N THR A 219 61.55 70.37 1.67
CA THR A 219 61.06 71.63 1.12
C THR A 219 61.58 72.82 1.94
N GLY A 220 61.55 72.68 3.28
CA GLY A 220 62.14 73.72 4.18
C GLY A 220 63.63 73.87 4.00
N ILE A 221 64.37 72.79 3.84
CA ILE A 221 65.86 72.82 3.61
C ILE A 221 66.10 73.45 2.23
N ALA A 222 65.37 73.14 1.19
CA ALA A 222 65.52 73.74 -0.14
C ALA A 222 65.28 75.25 -0.10
N HIS A 223 64.24 75.72 0.61
CA HIS A 223 64.06 77.19 0.84
C HIS A 223 65.21 77.83 1.58
N SER A 224 65.69 77.21 2.63
CA SER A 224 66.86 77.75 3.39
C SER A 224 68.10 77.82 2.52
N MET A 225 68.38 76.83 1.65
CA MET A 225 69.44 76.87 0.68
C MET A 225 69.28 78.01 -0.33
N ASP A 226 68.04 78.27 -0.87
CA ASP A 226 67.77 79.33 -1.79
C ASP A 226 68.04 80.70 -1.09
N ASP A 227 67.58 80.90 0.10
CA ASP A 227 67.87 82.10 0.90
C ASP A 227 69.34 82.30 1.14
N VAL A 228 70.10 81.28 1.44
CA VAL A 228 71.58 81.39 1.57
C VAL A 228 72.25 81.74 0.27
N LEU A 229 71.85 81.12 -0.85
CA LEU A 229 72.35 81.43 -2.22
C LEU A 229 72.07 82.85 -2.55
N ARG A 230 70.87 83.35 -2.26
CA ARG A 230 70.51 84.79 -2.51
C ARG A 230 71.33 85.77 -1.67
N SER A 231 71.75 85.40 -0.43
CA SER A 231 72.56 86.22 0.39
C SER A 231 74.01 86.29 -0.08
N TYR A 232 74.47 85.38 -0.91
CA TYR A 232 75.80 85.42 -1.54
C TYR A 232 75.82 86.02 -2.92
N HIS A 233 74.63 86.41 -3.50
CA HIS A 233 74.55 87.19 -4.71
C HIS A 233 74.39 88.64 -4.35
N LEU A 234 75.56 89.26 -4.15
CA LEU A 234 75.80 90.73 -4.38
C LEU A 234 76.26 90.94 -5.75
#